data_b794ffef1aa9eceddbc81be9e5e9c4f7
#
_entry.id   b794ffef1aa9eceddbc81be9e5e9c4f7
#
_cell.length_a   1.000
_cell.length_b   1.000
_cell.length_c   1.000
_cell.angle_alpha   90.00
_cell.angle_beta   90.00
_cell.angle_gamma   90.00
#
_symmetry.space_group_name_H-M   'P 1'
#
loop_
_entity.id
_entity.type
_entity.pdbx_description
1 polymer ?
#
loop_
_entity_poly.entity_id
_entity_poly.type
_entity_poly.pdbx_seq_one_letter_code
_entity_poly.pdbx_strand_id
1 'polypeptide(L)'
;ADSKQDGIVIGAEKKGGSVEVITTSQLHALIVGTTGSGKTTGFVDQNIAVFGKSKGKPSIVISDPKKELYEKHARTLEKEGYKISVLDLREPYSSERWNPMNVLLRRIRLVKDLENNLQQKDGKYYGAGEVFLSYRDARTRMQELKDEIYENAQDLVYTLCPVQNRDQPTWE
;
A
#
# COMPACT_ATOMS: atom_id res chain seq x y z
N ALA A 1 21.80 14.94 -6.52
CA ALA A 1 22.30 13.56 -6.45
C ALA A 1 21.34 12.70 -7.28
N ASP A 2 21.83 12.22 -8.42
CA ASP A 2 21.08 11.25 -9.24
C ASP A 2 21.14 9.89 -8.51
N SER A 3 20.18 9.61 -7.65
CA SER A 3 20.07 8.28 -7.04
C SER A 3 19.55 7.28 -8.11
N LYS A 4 20.50 6.63 -8.78
CA LYS A 4 20.17 5.53 -9.71
C LYS A 4 19.76 4.25 -9.01
N GLN A 5 19.76 4.22 -7.67
CA GLN A 5 19.51 3.02 -6.88
C GLN A 5 18.30 3.24 -5.96
N ASP A 6 17.26 2.47 -6.21
CA ASP A 6 16.12 2.33 -5.31
C ASP A 6 16.55 1.42 -4.15
N GLY A 7 16.72 1.98 -2.96
CA GLY A 7 17.14 1.20 -1.80
C GLY A 7 17.21 2.03 -0.52
N ILE A 8 17.33 1.34 0.62
CA ILE A 8 17.44 1.98 1.92
C ILE A 8 18.81 2.68 2.02
N VAL A 9 18.80 3.93 2.42
CA VAL A 9 20.03 4.71 2.69
C VAL A 9 20.72 4.16 3.94
N ILE A 10 21.94 3.69 3.75
CA ILE A 10 22.78 3.17 4.84
C ILE A 10 23.94 4.09 5.18
N GLY A 11 24.24 5.07 4.34
CA GLY A 11 25.29 6.02 4.57
C GLY A 11 25.38 7.07 3.46
N ALA A 12 26.32 7.98 3.63
CA ALA A 12 26.69 8.97 2.63
C ALA A 12 28.18 9.23 2.67
N GLU A 13 28.80 9.39 1.49
CA GLU A 13 30.21 9.67 1.35
C GLU A 13 30.42 11.02 0.64
N LYS A 14 31.38 11.80 1.09
CA LYS A 14 31.74 13.06 0.46
C LYS A 14 32.82 12.81 -0.61
N LYS A 15 32.47 13.07 -1.87
CA LYS A 15 33.36 12.80 -3.00
C LYS A 15 33.46 14.04 -3.89
N GLY A 16 34.67 14.65 -3.95
CA GLY A 16 34.94 15.76 -4.86
C GLY A 16 33.99 16.96 -4.73
N GLY A 17 33.53 17.32 -3.50
CA GLY A 17 32.59 18.44 -3.26
C GLY A 17 31.10 18.12 -3.37
N SER A 18 30.74 16.91 -3.81
CA SER A 18 29.39 16.37 -3.80
C SER A 18 29.21 15.32 -2.69
N VAL A 19 27.97 15.07 -2.29
CA VAL A 19 27.62 13.99 -1.36
C VAL A 19 26.99 12.88 -2.16
N GLU A 20 27.62 11.71 -2.17
CA GLU A 20 27.10 10.49 -2.75
C GLU A 20 26.38 9.67 -1.68
N VAL A 21 25.13 9.30 -1.94
CA VAL A 21 24.32 8.51 -1.01
C VAL A 21 24.53 7.03 -1.29
N ILE A 22 24.88 6.28 -0.25
CA ILE A 22 25.06 4.83 -0.33
C ILE A 22 23.75 4.17 0.05
N THR A 23 23.19 3.40 -0.88
CA THR A 23 21.94 2.66 -0.68
C THR A 23 22.18 1.17 -0.78
N THR A 24 21.32 0.37 -0.12
CA THR A 24 21.28 -1.08 -0.26
C THR A 24 19.94 -1.50 -0.81
N SER A 25 19.93 -2.44 -1.74
CA SER A 25 18.70 -2.95 -2.36
C SER A 25 18.02 -3.99 -1.47
N GLN A 26 16.68 -3.94 -1.42
CA GLN A 26 15.78 -5.01 -0.97
C GLN A 26 16.10 -5.65 0.40
N LEU A 27 16.41 -4.85 1.40
CA LEU A 27 16.63 -5.36 2.77
C LEU A 27 15.59 -4.80 3.73
N HIS A 28 15.20 -5.64 4.69
CA HIS A 28 14.54 -5.16 5.90
C HIS A 28 15.61 -4.59 6.85
N ALA A 29 15.37 -3.40 7.40
CA ALA A 29 16.27 -2.78 8.34
C ALA A 29 15.59 -2.59 9.70
N LEU A 30 16.26 -3.00 10.76
CA LEU A 30 15.85 -2.72 12.14
C LEU A 30 16.79 -1.70 12.75
N ILE A 31 16.28 -0.52 13.10
CA ILE A 31 17.04 0.56 13.71
C ILE A 31 16.67 0.68 15.18
N VAL A 32 17.60 0.35 16.04
CA VAL A 32 17.42 0.39 17.50
C VAL A 32 18.19 1.57 18.09
N GLY A 33 17.57 2.25 19.04
CA GLY A 33 18.19 3.36 19.74
C GLY A 33 17.23 3.99 20.75
N THR A 34 17.74 4.66 21.76
CA THR A 34 16.96 5.37 22.78
C THR A 34 16.21 6.56 22.20
N THR A 35 15.24 7.10 22.94
CA THR A 35 14.56 8.35 22.59
C THR A 35 15.61 9.48 22.48
N GLY A 36 15.51 10.31 21.43
CA GLY A 36 16.48 11.38 21.18
C GLY A 36 17.77 10.95 20.46
N SER A 37 17.99 9.66 20.17
CA SER A 37 19.19 9.18 19.47
C SER A 37 19.29 9.56 17.98
N GLY A 38 18.32 10.33 17.45
CA GLY A 38 18.35 10.79 16.07
C GLY A 38 17.84 9.78 15.04
N LYS A 39 17.16 8.70 15.45
CA LYS A 39 16.61 7.70 14.51
C LYS A 39 15.74 8.32 13.41
N THR A 40 14.84 9.20 13.81
CA THR A 40 13.92 9.86 12.85
C THR A 40 14.70 10.77 11.91
N THR A 41 15.53 11.68 12.43
CA THR A 41 16.27 12.65 11.63
C THR A 41 17.43 12.05 10.85
N GLY A 42 18.14 11.09 11.44
CA GLY A 42 19.33 10.49 10.82
C GLY A 42 19.01 9.36 9.83
N PHE A 43 17.88 8.69 10.00
CA PHE A 43 17.53 7.55 9.14
C PHE A 43 16.22 7.75 8.40
N VAL A 44 15.10 7.93 9.11
CA VAL A 44 13.77 7.96 8.47
C VAL A 44 13.63 9.13 7.50
N ASP A 45 13.98 10.34 7.96
CA ASP A 45 13.96 11.56 7.17
C ASP A 45 14.77 11.45 5.87
N GLN A 46 15.98 10.91 5.99
CA GLN A 46 16.89 10.76 4.85
C GLN A 46 16.35 9.78 3.83
N ASN A 47 15.79 8.68 4.31
CA ASN A 47 15.18 7.68 3.43
C ASN A 47 13.95 8.22 2.70
N ILE A 48 13.04 8.93 3.38
CA ILE A 48 11.88 9.57 2.74
C ILE A 48 12.34 10.54 1.66
N ALA A 49 13.35 11.38 1.94
CA ALA A 49 13.87 12.35 0.99
C ALA A 49 14.51 11.70 -0.25
N VAL A 50 15.22 10.59 -0.08
CA VAL A 50 15.84 9.84 -1.17
C VAL A 50 14.78 9.12 -2.00
N PHE A 51 13.85 8.40 -1.37
CA PHE A 51 12.76 7.71 -2.07
C PHE A 51 11.88 8.69 -2.85
N GLY A 52 11.56 9.84 -2.25
CA GLY A 52 10.78 10.87 -2.93
C GLY A 52 11.38 11.35 -4.25
N LYS A 53 12.71 11.37 -4.36
CA LYS A 53 13.46 11.80 -5.56
C LYS A 53 13.91 10.64 -6.44
N SER A 54 13.69 9.41 -6.04
CA SER A 54 14.12 8.24 -6.82
C SER A 54 13.32 8.14 -8.13
N LYS A 55 13.95 7.57 -9.17
CA LYS A 55 13.29 7.36 -10.47
C LYS A 55 12.21 6.29 -10.41
N GLY A 56 12.38 5.31 -9.53
CA GLY A 56 11.45 4.19 -9.36
C GLY A 56 10.14 4.55 -8.67
N LYS A 57 10.09 5.73 -7.99
CA LYS A 57 8.90 6.22 -7.28
C LYS A 57 8.20 5.12 -6.45
N PRO A 58 8.90 4.49 -5.50
CA PRO A 58 8.32 3.42 -4.70
C PRO A 58 7.13 3.94 -3.88
N SER A 59 6.12 3.11 -3.68
CA SER A 59 5.05 3.42 -2.73
C SER A 59 5.61 3.37 -1.30
N ILE A 60 5.25 4.36 -0.47
CA ILE A 60 5.78 4.53 0.86
C ILE A 60 4.63 4.49 1.87
N VAL A 61 4.74 3.67 2.91
CA VAL A 61 3.82 3.66 4.05
C VAL A 61 4.60 4.09 5.29
N ILE A 62 4.10 5.11 5.98
CA ILE A 62 4.78 5.73 7.12
C ILE A 62 3.84 5.74 8.32
N SER A 63 4.31 5.22 9.46
CA SER A 63 3.66 5.45 10.75
C SER A 63 4.25 6.70 11.41
N ASP A 64 3.45 7.75 11.52
CA ASP A 64 3.86 9.07 12.02
C ASP A 64 2.93 9.56 13.14
N PRO A 65 3.08 9.04 14.38
CA PRO A 65 2.19 9.38 15.49
C PRO A 65 2.21 10.85 15.87
N LYS A 66 3.25 11.61 15.49
CA LYS A 66 3.44 13.01 15.84
C LYS A 66 3.16 13.99 14.71
N LYS A 67 2.90 13.49 13.49
CA LYS A 67 2.75 14.26 12.25
C LYS A 67 4.02 15.02 11.80
N GLU A 68 5.17 14.80 12.47
CA GLU A 68 6.43 15.51 12.17
C GLU A 68 6.94 15.20 10.75
N LEU A 69 6.82 13.95 10.31
CA LEU A 69 7.24 13.52 8.98
C LEU A 69 6.29 14.01 7.90
N TYR A 70 4.99 14.00 8.16
CA TYR A 70 3.98 14.54 7.26
C TYR A 70 4.21 16.04 7.02
N GLU A 71 4.31 16.84 8.08
CA GLU A 71 4.53 18.27 7.99
C GLU A 71 5.81 18.63 7.21
N LYS A 72 6.86 17.83 7.40
CA LYS A 72 8.16 18.06 6.78
C LYS A 72 8.22 17.65 5.31
N HIS A 73 7.63 16.51 4.95
CA HIS A 73 7.87 15.87 3.65
C HIS A 73 6.68 15.94 2.68
N ALA A 74 5.44 16.11 3.15
CA ALA A 74 4.25 16.01 2.32
C ALA A 74 4.33 16.92 1.07
N ARG A 75 4.56 18.20 1.26
CA ARG A 75 4.64 19.16 0.14
C ARG A 75 5.74 18.85 -0.87
N THR A 76 6.86 18.29 -0.39
CA THR A 76 7.97 17.92 -1.27
C THR A 76 7.62 16.69 -2.08
N LEU A 77 7.02 15.68 -1.45
CA LEU A 77 6.57 14.46 -2.11
C LEU A 77 5.47 14.75 -3.14
N GLU A 78 4.51 15.63 -2.84
CA GLU A 78 3.49 16.06 -3.81
C GLU A 78 4.10 16.72 -5.05
N LYS A 79 5.10 17.60 -4.87
CA LYS A 79 5.84 18.21 -5.99
C LYS A 79 6.58 17.18 -6.83
N GLU A 80 7.04 16.10 -6.21
CA GLU A 80 7.66 14.97 -6.88
C GLU A 80 6.64 14.00 -7.53
N GLY A 81 5.33 14.30 -7.43
CA GLY A 81 4.27 13.55 -8.08
C GLY A 81 3.66 12.41 -7.26
N TYR A 82 3.93 12.35 -5.95
CA TYR A 82 3.25 11.40 -5.06
C TYR A 82 1.84 11.85 -4.74
N LYS A 83 0.91 10.91 -4.73
CA LYS A 83 -0.38 11.10 -4.09
C LYS A 83 -0.25 10.72 -2.61
N ILE A 84 -0.56 11.65 -1.72
CA ILE A 84 -0.49 11.43 -0.28
C ILE A 84 -1.88 11.14 0.27
N SER A 85 -2.00 10.07 1.03
CA SER A 85 -3.20 9.70 1.77
C SER A 85 -2.87 9.65 3.26
N VAL A 86 -3.68 10.31 4.07
CA VAL A 86 -3.46 10.38 5.53
C VAL A 86 -4.62 9.73 6.27
N LEU A 87 -4.32 8.67 7.02
CA LEU A 87 -5.26 8.08 7.96
C LEU A 87 -4.95 8.59 9.36
N ASP A 88 -5.76 9.51 9.86
CA ASP A 88 -5.60 10.10 11.17
C ASP A 88 -6.65 9.54 12.15
N LEU A 89 -6.20 8.69 13.06
CA LEU A 89 -7.07 8.07 14.06
C LEU A 89 -7.39 8.99 15.25
N ARG A 90 -6.67 10.12 15.40
CA ARG A 90 -6.93 11.11 16.45
C ARG A 90 -7.99 12.12 16.02
N GLU A 91 -7.98 12.46 14.72
CA GLU A 91 -8.93 13.39 14.13
C GLU A 91 -9.69 12.72 12.96
N PRO A 92 -10.57 11.75 13.26
CA PRO A 92 -11.19 10.92 12.22
C PRO A 92 -12.11 11.72 11.29
N TYR A 93 -12.57 12.90 11.68
CA TYR A 93 -13.42 13.76 10.85
C TYR A 93 -12.64 14.50 9.75
N SER A 94 -11.35 14.77 9.98
CA SER A 94 -10.44 15.40 9.01
C SER A 94 -9.59 14.39 8.26
N SER A 95 -9.66 13.12 8.65
CA SER A 95 -8.92 12.01 8.05
C SER A 95 -9.53 11.53 6.75
N GLU A 96 -8.71 10.98 5.87
CA GLU A 96 -9.23 10.15 4.79
C GLU A 96 -9.93 8.92 5.34
N ARG A 97 -11.00 8.52 4.66
CA ARG A 97 -11.76 7.32 5.05
C ARG A 97 -11.12 6.09 4.45
N TRP A 98 -10.77 5.16 5.31
CA TRP A 98 -10.29 3.85 4.88
C TRP A 98 -11.23 2.76 5.39
N ASN A 99 -11.69 1.92 4.48
CA ASN A 99 -12.52 0.77 4.80
C ASN A 99 -11.82 -0.49 4.28
N PRO A 100 -11.31 -1.36 5.15
CA PRO A 100 -10.63 -2.60 4.75
C PRO A 100 -11.54 -3.53 3.95
N MET A 101 -12.87 -3.43 4.15
CA MET A 101 -13.85 -4.22 3.38
C MET A 101 -14.05 -3.73 1.94
N ASN A 102 -13.53 -2.56 1.55
CA ASN A 102 -13.77 -2.00 0.21
C ASN A 102 -13.30 -2.93 -0.92
N VAL A 103 -12.22 -3.65 -0.72
CA VAL A 103 -11.70 -4.60 -1.71
C VAL A 103 -12.73 -5.71 -1.95
N LEU A 104 -13.25 -6.30 -0.87
CA LEU A 104 -14.28 -7.33 -0.92
C LEU A 104 -15.59 -6.81 -1.53
N LEU A 105 -16.07 -5.67 -1.05
CA LEU A 105 -17.31 -5.05 -1.54
C LEU A 105 -17.24 -4.73 -3.04
N ARG A 106 -16.08 -4.27 -3.52
CA ARG A 106 -15.87 -3.99 -4.94
C ARG A 106 -15.96 -5.27 -5.77
N ARG A 107 -15.32 -6.36 -5.35
CA ARG A 107 -15.37 -7.65 -6.04
C ARG A 107 -16.76 -8.26 -6.02
N ILE A 108 -17.46 -8.19 -4.88
CA ILE A 108 -18.86 -8.63 -4.77
C ILE A 108 -19.76 -7.89 -5.76
N ARG A 109 -19.55 -6.57 -5.94
CA ARG A 109 -20.32 -5.79 -6.93
C ARG A 109 -20.04 -6.26 -8.36
N LEU A 110 -18.77 -6.54 -8.70
CA LEU A 110 -18.43 -7.08 -10.03
C LEU A 110 -19.07 -8.44 -10.29
N VAL A 111 -19.04 -9.35 -9.30
CA VAL A 111 -19.72 -10.65 -9.41
C VAL A 111 -21.21 -10.46 -9.64
N LYS A 112 -21.88 -9.63 -8.83
CA LYS A 112 -23.31 -9.34 -8.98
C LYS A 112 -23.66 -8.72 -10.35
N ASP A 113 -22.78 -7.87 -10.86
CA ASP A 113 -22.98 -7.28 -12.19
C ASP A 113 -22.86 -8.35 -13.29
N LEU A 114 -21.88 -9.25 -13.21
CA LEU A 114 -21.76 -10.38 -14.12
C LEU A 114 -22.94 -11.36 -14.02
N GLU A 115 -23.49 -11.57 -12.82
CA GLU A 115 -24.64 -12.46 -12.61
C GLU A 115 -25.95 -11.89 -13.17
N ASN A 116 -26.17 -10.59 -13.00
CA ASN A 116 -27.48 -9.98 -13.26
C ASN A 116 -27.55 -9.14 -14.53
N ASN A 117 -26.42 -8.60 -15.00
CA ASN A 117 -26.36 -7.59 -16.07
C ASN A 117 -25.53 -8.04 -17.27
N LEU A 118 -25.14 -9.32 -17.36
CA LEU A 118 -24.40 -9.83 -18.52
C LEU A 118 -25.25 -9.74 -19.78
N GLN A 119 -24.79 -8.96 -20.77
CA GLN A 119 -25.49 -8.74 -22.03
C GLN A 119 -24.75 -9.39 -23.18
N GLN A 120 -25.48 -10.01 -24.10
CA GLN A 120 -24.93 -10.52 -25.36
C GLN A 120 -25.19 -9.54 -26.49
N LYS A 121 -24.15 -9.14 -27.20
CA LYS A 121 -24.22 -8.29 -28.39
C LYS A 121 -23.12 -8.69 -29.38
N ASP A 122 -23.47 -8.78 -30.66
CA ASP A 122 -22.54 -9.10 -31.76
C ASP A 122 -21.67 -10.36 -31.48
N GLY A 123 -22.26 -11.40 -30.90
CA GLY A 123 -21.57 -12.65 -30.54
C GLY A 123 -20.62 -12.58 -29.36
N LYS A 124 -20.55 -11.44 -28.66
CA LYS A 124 -19.75 -11.22 -27.45
C LYS A 124 -20.62 -10.96 -26.23
N TYR A 125 -20.04 -11.11 -25.05
CA TYR A 125 -20.70 -10.86 -23.78
C TYR A 125 -20.06 -9.65 -23.08
N TYR A 126 -20.88 -8.77 -22.49
CA TYR A 126 -20.50 -7.53 -21.85
C TYR A 126 -21.04 -7.51 -20.42
N GLY A 127 -20.17 -7.30 -19.43
CA GLY A 127 -20.54 -7.18 -18.03
C GLY A 127 -19.37 -6.74 -17.16
N ALA A 128 -19.64 -6.11 -16.04
CA ALA A 128 -18.65 -5.60 -15.08
C ALA A 128 -17.56 -4.69 -15.70
N GLY A 129 -17.86 -4.03 -16.82
CA GLY A 129 -16.90 -3.22 -17.57
C GLY A 129 -15.92 -4.03 -18.43
N GLU A 130 -16.09 -5.33 -18.54
CA GLU A 130 -15.27 -6.27 -19.31
C GLU A 130 -16.03 -6.80 -20.54
N VAL A 131 -15.27 -7.31 -21.52
CA VAL A 131 -15.80 -7.94 -22.74
C VAL A 131 -15.29 -9.37 -22.84
N PHE A 132 -16.18 -10.33 -22.99
CA PHE A 132 -15.88 -11.75 -23.07
C PHE A 132 -16.21 -12.31 -24.45
N LEU A 133 -15.37 -13.20 -24.97
CA LEU A 133 -15.59 -13.84 -26.27
C LEU A 133 -16.66 -14.92 -26.20
N SER A 134 -16.88 -15.53 -25.03
CA SER A 134 -17.91 -16.54 -24.81
C SER A 134 -18.56 -16.39 -23.42
N TYR A 135 -19.74 -16.99 -23.27
CA TYR A 135 -20.39 -17.11 -21.94
C TYR A 135 -19.51 -17.88 -20.94
N ARG A 136 -18.74 -18.85 -21.44
CA ARG A 136 -17.82 -19.63 -20.62
C ARG A 136 -16.73 -18.74 -20.00
N ASP A 137 -16.18 -17.82 -20.78
CA ASP A 137 -15.12 -16.91 -20.29
C ASP A 137 -15.67 -15.97 -19.20
N ALA A 138 -16.87 -15.42 -19.40
CA ALA A 138 -17.53 -14.60 -18.39
C ALA A 138 -17.78 -15.40 -17.09
N ARG A 139 -18.19 -16.67 -17.21
CA ARG A 139 -18.40 -17.54 -16.06
C ARG A 139 -17.10 -17.91 -15.34
N THR A 140 -16.04 -18.15 -16.09
CA THR A 140 -14.69 -18.37 -15.53
C THR A 140 -14.24 -17.15 -14.73
N ARG A 141 -14.37 -15.95 -15.31
CA ARG A 141 -14.04 -14.70 -14.61
C ARG A 141 -14.86 -14.50 -13.33
N MET A 142 -16.13 -14.85 -13.37
CA MET A 142 -17.00 -14.79 -12.18
C MET A 142 -16.50 -15.74 -11.07
N GLN A 143 -16.05 -16.94 -11.44
CA GLN A 143 -15.52 -17.90 -10.47
C GLN A 143 -14.19 -17.40 -9.87
N GLU A 144 -13.27 -16.89 -10.69
CA GLU A 144 -12.04 -16.27 -10.22
C GLU A 144 -12.29 -15.15 -9.21
N LEU A 145 -13.26 -14.26 -9.50
CA LEU A 145 -13.65 -13.20 -8.57
C LEU A 145 -14.20 -13.73 -7.25
N LYS A 146 -14.97 -14.84 -7.29
CA LYS A 146 -15.49 -15.50 -6.08
C LYS A 146 -14.35 -16.10 -5.23
N ASP A 147 -13.39 -16.73 -5.87
CA ASP A 147 -12.21 -17.30 -5.21
C ASP A 147 -11.36 -16.18 -4.58
N GLU A 148 -11.11 -15.08 -5.31
CA GLU A 148 -10.43 -13.89 -4.78
C GLU A 148 -11.18 -13.25 -3.59
N ILE A 149 -12.52 -13.23 -3.59
CA ILE A 149 -13.32 -12.75 -2.46
C ILE A 149 -13.08 -13.62 -1.24
N TYR A 150 -13.08 -14.94 -1.42
CA TYR A 150 -12.87 -15.88 -0.33
C TYR A 150 -11.47 -15.74 0.30
N GLU A 151 -10.43 -15.71 -0.53
CA GLU A 151 -9.05 -15.51 -0.09
C GLU A 151 -8.87 -14.18 0.67
N ASN A 152 -9.33 -13.07 0.11
CA ASN A 152 -9.23 -11.77 0.77
C ASN A 152 -10.05 -11.69 2.07
N ALA A 153 -11.19 -12.40 2.15
CA ALA A 153 -11.98 -12.47 3.37
C ALA A 153 -11.23 -13.25 4.46
N GLN A 154 -10.60 -14.36 4.11
CA GLN A 154 -9.76 -15.13 5.04
C GLN A 154 -8.58 -14.29 5.56
N ASP A 155 -7.84 -13.64 4.66
CA ASP A 155 -6.71 -12.78 5.03
C ASP A 155 -7.14 -11.67 5.98
N LEU A 156 -8.29 -11.05 5.72
CA LEU A 156 -8.84 -10.01 6.58
C LEU A 156 -9.20 -10.57 7.97
N VAL A 157 -9.84 -11.73 8.02
CA VAL A 157 -10.18 -12.40 9.29
C VAL A 157 -8.93 -12.73 10.08
N TYR A 158 -7.90 -13.35 9.45
CA TYR A 158 -6.64 -13.65 10.12
C TYR A 158 -5.89 -12.40 10.59
N THR A 159 -6.01 -11.29 9.87
CA THR A 159 -5.38 -10.02 10.23
C THR A 159 -6.10 -9.35 11.43
N LEU A 160 -7.43 -9.34 11.42
CA LEU A 160 -8.24 -8.69 12.45
C LEU A 160 -8.43 -9.56 13.70
N CYS A 161 -8.46 -10.87 13.52
CA CYS A 161 -8.67 -11.86 14.57
C CYS A 161 -7.57 -12.93 14.51
N PRO A 162 -6.31 -12.58 14.84
CA PRO A 162 -5.23 -13.56 14.85
C PRO A 162 -5.52 -14.63 15.89
N VAL A 163 -5.60 -15.88 15.45
CA VAL A 163 -5.75 -17.03 16.36
C VAL A 163 -4.46 -17.19 17.15
N GLN A 164 -4.41 -16.61 18.33
CA GLN A 164 -3.35 -16.84 19.29
C GLN A 164 -3.69 -18.11 20.07
N ASN A 165 -3.07 -19.22 19.71
CA ASN A 165 -3.19 -20.55 20.36
C ASN A 165 -4.64 -21.08 20.52
N ARG A 166 -4.85 -22.31 20.07
CA ARG A 166 -6.12 -23.04 20.24
C ARG A 166 -6.56 -23.25 21.71
N ASP A 167 -5.65 -23.02 22.66
CA ASP A 167 -5.87 -23.25 24.08
C ASP A 167 -6.23 -21.99 24.89
N GLN A 168 -6.26 -20.82 24.24
CA GLN A 168 -6.74 -19.58 24.87
C GLN A 168 -7.72 -18.88 23.92
N PRO A 169 -9.03 -19.03 24.11
CA PRO A 169 -10.01 -18.22 23.40
C PRO A 169 -9.80 -16.75 23.76
N THR A 170 -9.64 -15.90 22.74
CA THR A 170 -9.44 -14.46 22.87
C THR A 170 -10.72 -13.69 23.26
N TRP A 171 -11.75 -14.40 23.70
CA TRP A 171 -13.07 -13.84 24.05
C TRP A 171 -13.46 -14.28 25.47
N GLU A 172 -12.83 -13.72 26.48
CA GLU A 172 -13.40 -13.59 27.81
C GLU A 172 -13.55 -12.12 28.18
#